data_6385a7440f31d75972d49c0e93580a48
#
_entry.id   6385a7440f31d75972d49c0e93580a48
#
_cell.length_a   1.000
_cell.length_b   1.000
_cell.length_c   1.000
_cell.angle_alpha   90.00
_cell.angle_beta   90.00
_cell.angle_gamma   90.00
#
_symmetry.space_group_name_H-M   'P 1'
#
loop_
_entity.id
_entity.type
_entity.pdbx_description
1 polymer ?
#
loop_
_entity_poly.entity_id
_entity_poly.type
_entity_poly.pdbx_seq_one_letter_code
_entity_poly.pdbx_strand_id
1 'polypeptide(L)'
;MSYFSINRVVLLGRLTRDPELRALPSGASVCSLRIACNSSRKDADGAFTERPNYFDVSVFGGSAENVSQYTRKGSRIALDGRLEWREWETADQERRQAVSIVADTVQFLDPPRGLGDGNASDPPSGEQDLYAPELTGVGADAEVE
;
A
#
# COMPACT_ATOMS: atom_id res chain seq x y z
N MET A 1 -12.54 28.75 15.64
CA MET A 1 -11.17 28.22 15.86
C MET A 1 -10.80 27.32 14.71
N SER A 2 -9.71 27.63 14.05
CA SER A 2 -9.12 26.70 13.08
C SER A 2 -8.28 25.69 13.83
N TYR A 3 -8.70 24.44 13.80
CA TYR A 3 -7.88 23.34 14.29
C TYR A 3 -7.08 22.77 13.12
N PHE A 4 -5.77 22.82 13.27
CA PHE A 4 -4.89 22.21 12.29
C PHE A 4 -4.75 20.73 12.61
N SER A 5 -5.11 19.89 11.67
CA SER A 5 -4.91 18.45 11.78
C SER A 5 -4.28 17.93 10.49
N ILE A 6 -3.51 16.87 10.62
CA ILE A 6 -2.91 16.16 9.50
C ILE A 6 -3.46 14.74 9.48
N ASN A 7 -3.96 14.32 8.32
CA ASN A 7 -4.44 12.97 8.11
C ASN A 7 -3.95 12.50 6.74
N ARG A 8 -2.81 11.83 6.72
CA ARG A 8 -2.19 11.31 5.50
C ARG A 8 -1.67 9.91 5.75
N VAL A 9 -1.87 9.07 4.75
CA VAL A 9 -1.38 7.70 4.72
C VAL A 9 -0.66 7.48 3.41
N VAL A 10 0.53 6.90 3.48
CA VAL A 10 1.31 6.46 2.32
C VAL A 10 1.65 5.00 2.55
N LEU A 11 1.18 4.12 1.66
CA LEU A 11 1.39 2.68 1.77
C LEU A 11 1.84 2.09 0.45
N LEU A 12 2.70 1.10 0.55
CA LEU A 12 3.04 0.19 -0.53
C LEU A 12 2.74 -1.22 -0.04
N GLY A 13 1.95 -1.97 -0.79
CA GLY A 13 1.56 -3.31 -0.38
C GLY A 13 1.04 -4.15 -1.53
N ARG A 14 0.58 -5.34 -1.19
CA ARG A 14 0.01 -6.30 -2.13
C ARG A 14 -1.47 -6.51 -1.85
N LEU A 15 -2.25 -6.63 -2.91
CA LEU A 15 -3.65 -7.03 -2.79
C LEU A 15 -3.74 -8.46 -2.26
N THR A 16 -4.54 -8.68 -1.24
CA THR A 16 -4.78 -10.00 -0.66
C THR A 16 -5.92 -10.74 -1.32
N ARG A 17 -6.72 -10.03 -2.10
CA ARG A 17 -7.84 -10.54 -2.88
C ARG A 17 -8.04 -9.69 -4.12
N ASP A 18 -8.83 -10.18 -5.07
CA ASP A 18 -9.20 -9.39 -6.22
C ASP A 18 -9.99 -8.14 -5.81
N PRO A 19 -9.77 -7.00 -6.49
CA PRO A 19 -10.53 -5.79 -6.19
C PRO A 19 -12.01 -5.95 -6.50
N GLU A 20 -12.86 -5.38 -5.68
CA GLU A 20 -14.30 -5.37 -5.88
C GLU A 20 -14.78 -3.99 -6.31
N LEU A 21 -15.21 -3.89 -7.55
CA LEU A 21 -15.81 -2.67 -8.10
C LEU A 21 -17.32 -2.71 -7.91
N ARG A 22 -17.89 -1.62 -7.43
CA ARG A 22 -19.34 -1.45 -7.33
C ARG A 22 -19.74 -0.01 -7.62
N ALA A 23 -20.98 0.15 -8.03
CA ALA A 23 -21.57 1.47 -8.24
C ALA A 23 -22.30 1.93 -6.99
N LEU A 24 -22.12 3.19 -6.64
CA LEU A 24 -22.90 3.85 -5.60
C LEU A 24 -24.25 4.33 -6.16
N PRO A 25 -25.24 4.58 -5.29
CA PRO A 25 -26.53 5.15 -5.74
C PRO A 25 -26.39 6.47 -6.48
N SER A 26 -25.34 7.23 -6.22
CA SER A 26 -25.00 8.46 -6.92
C SER A 26 -24.48 8.26 -8.35
N GLY A 27 -24.23 7.01 -8.78
CA GLY A 27 -23.59 6.67 -10.04
C GLY A 27 -22.07 6.66 -10.01
N ALA A 28 -21.46 7.08 -8.92
CA ALA A 28 -20.02 7.02 -8.76
C ALA A 28 -19.53 5.57 -8.53
N SER A 29 -18.34 5.27 -9.04
CA SER A 29 -17.71 3.97 -8.83
C SER A 29 -16.88 3.98 -7.55
N VAL A 30 -16.90 2.87 -6.82
CA VAL A 30 -16.01 2.61 -5.69
C VAL A 30 -15.41 1.22 -5.83
N CYS A 31 -14.10 1.14 -5.64
CA CYS A 31 -13.38 -0.13 -5.61
C CYS A 31 -12.87 -0.41 -4.20
N SER A 32 -13.24 -1.56 -3.68
CA SER A 32 -12.78 -2.01 -2.35
C SER A 32 -11.57 -2.92 -2.51
N LEU A 33 -10.53 -2.62 -1.78
CA LEU A 33 -9.28 -3.36 -1.77
C LEU A 33 -8.95 -3.80 -0.36
N ARG A 34 -8.25 -4.92 -0.26
CA ARG A 34 -7.58 -5.30 0.98
C ARG A 34 -6.11 -5.53 0.67
N ILE A 35 -5.24 -4.76 1.30
CA ILE A 35 -3.81 -4.81 1.06
C ILE A 35 -3.06 -5.31 2.29
N ALA A 36 -1.97 -6.00 2.04
CA ALA A 36 -1.03 -6.43 3.06
C ALA A 36 0.26 -5.62 2.93
N CYS A 37 0.63 -4.97 4.02
CA CYS A 37 1.90 -4.29 4.18
C CYS A 37 2.70 -5.01 5.25
N ASN A 38 3.83 -5.56 4.88
CA ASN A 38 4.65 -6.30 5.83
C ASN A 38 5.49 -5.34 6.66
N SER A 39 5.50 -5.56 7.96
CA SER A 39 6.43 -4.93 8.87
C SER A 39 7.41 -5.95 9.41
N SER A 40 8.65 -5.54 9.54
CA SER A 40 9.69 -6.37 10.15
C SER A 40 9.82 -6.03 11.64
N ARG A 41 9.80 -7.04 12.46
CA ARG A 41 9.96 -6.89 13.90
C ARG A 41 11.08 -7.81 14.38
N LYS A 42 11.95 -7.27 15.20
CA LYS A 42 12.97 -8.04 15.87
C LYS A 42 12.37 -8.70 17.11
N ASP A 43 12.51 -10.00 17.22
CA ASP A 43 12.06 -10.74 18.39
C ASP A 43 13.11 -10.73 19.52
N ALA A 44 12.79 -11.37 20.65
CA ALA A 44 13.66 -11.43 21.82
C ALA A 44 14.98 -12.15 21.55
N ASP A 45 15.02 -13.04 20.57
CA ASP A 45 16.23 -13.81 20.19
C ASP A 45 17.10 -13.06 19.17
N GLY A 46 16.69 -11.85 18.76
CA GLY A 46 17.41 -11.05 17.80
C GLY A 46 17.13 -11.40 16.34
N ALA A 47 16.23 -12.34 16.06
CA ALA A 47 15.80 -12.68 14.72
C ALA A 47 14.73 -11.72 14.23
N PHE A 48 14.75 -11.42 12.92
CA PHE A 48 13.72 -10.62 12.31
C PHE A 48 12.57 -11.51 11.85
N THR A 49 11.35 -11.17 12.29
CA THR A 49 10.13 -11.82 11.84
C THR A 49 9.29 -10.82 11.06
N GLU A 50 8.73 -11.26 9.94
CA GLU A 50 7.80 -10.44 9.17
C GLU A 50 6.37 -10.66 9.68
N ARG A 51 5.66 -9.56 9.86
CA ARG A 51 4.23 -9.58 10.19
C ARG A 51 3.46 -8.80 9.14
N PRO A 52 2.44 -9.42 8.53
CA PRO A 52 1.57 -8.70 7.63
C PRO A 52 0.62 -7.81 8.42
N ASN A 53 0.45 -6.59 7.93
CA ASN A 53 -0.59 -5.68 8.38
C ASN A 53 -1.61 -5.56 7.26
N TYR A 54 -2.88 -5.80 7.57
CA TYR A 54 -3.96 -5.77 6.60
C TYR A 54 -4.76 -4.48 6.74
N PHE A 55 -4.99 -3.83 5.62
CA PHE A 55 -5.75 -2.58 5.58
C PHE A 55 -6.85 -2.67 4.52
N ASP A 56 -8.03 -2.20 4.89
CA ASP A 56 -9.12 -2.01 3.95
C ASP A 56 -9.00 -0.63 3.32
N VAL A 57 -9.07 -0.60 1.99
CA VAL A 57 -8.88 0.61 1.20
C VAL A 57 -10.06 0.79 0.26
N SER A 58 -10.56 2.00 0.16
CA SER A 58 -11.56 2.39 -0.81
C SER A 58 -10.97 3.37 -1.81
N VAL A 59 -11.22 3.13 -3.09
CA VAL A 59 -10.81 3.99 -4.19
C VAL A 59 -12.06 4.42 -4.94
N PHE A 60 -12.19 5.70 -5.21
CA PHE A 60 -13.39 6.28 -5.83
C PHE A 60 -13.12 6.79 -7.25
N GLY A 61 -14.17 6.86 -8.05
CA GLY A 61 -14.16 7.48 -9.37
C GLY A 61 -13.41 6.70 -10.44
N GLY A 62 -12.78 7.41 -11.36
CA GLY A 62 -12.03 6.79 -12.46
C GLY A 62 -10.86 5.94 -11.99
N SER A 63 -10.24 6.29 -10.89
CA SER A 63 -9.19 5.47 -10.27
C SER A 63 -9.72 4.11 -9.80
N ALA A 64 -10.97 4.06 -9.34
CA ALA A 64 -11.62 2.80 -8.94
C ALA A 64 -11.74 1.83 -10.11
N GLU A 65 -12.15 2.33 -11.26
CA GLU A 65 -12.27 1.53 -12.49
C GLU A 65 -10.90 1.02 -12.96
N ASN A 66 -9.89 1.89 -12.94
CA ASN A 66 -8.54 1.52 -13.31
C ASN A 66 -7.97 0.45 -12.39
N VAL A 67 -8.13 0.59 -11.09
CA VAL A 67 -7.67 -0.41 -10.13
C VAL A 67 -8.35 -1.76 -10.37
N SER A 68 -9.66 -1.75 -10.56
CA SER A 68 -10.42 -2.96 -10.84
C SER A 68 -9.97 -3.66 -12.13
N GLN A 69 -9.64 -2.88 -13.15
CA GLN A 69 -9.26 -3.40 -14.45
C GLN A 69 -7.82 -3.93 -14.49
N TYR A 70 -6.89 -3.25 -13.83
CA TYR A 70 -5.45 -3.49 -13.97
C TYR A 70 -4.82 -4.26 -12.81
N THR A 71 -5.54 -4.53 -11.73
CA THR A 71 -5.01 -5.26 -10.59
C THR A 71 -5.79 -6.54 -10.30
N ARG A 72 -5.13 -7.42 -9.58
CA ARG A 72 -5.67 -8.69 -9.11
C ARG A 72 -5.04 -9.05 -7.77
N LYS A 73 -5.50 -10.14 -7.16
CA LYS A 73 -4.84 -10.71 -5.97
C LYS A 73 -3.34 -10.87 -6.23
N GLY A 74 -2.52 -10.36 -5.34
CA GLY A 74 -1.07 -10.40 -5.43
C GLY A 74 -0.42 -9.20 -6.11
N SER A 75 -1.18 -8.36 -6.81
CA SER A 75 -0.65 -7.13 -7.43
C SER A 75 -0.09 -6.19 -6.38
N ARG A 76 1.03 -5.55 -6.69
CA ARG A 76 1.63 -4.51 -5.85
C ARG A 76 1.13 -3.15 -6.27
N ILE A 77 0.75 -2.37 -5.30
CA ILE A 77 0.36 -0.98 -5.49
C ILE A 77 1.01 -0.09 -4.45
N ALA A 78 1.22 1.15 -4.81
CA ALA A 78 1.51 2.23 -3.87
C ALA A 78 0.31 3.17 -3.87
N LEU A 79 -0.04 3.64 -2.70
CA LEU A 79 -1.14 4.59 -2.55
C LEU A 79 -0.79 5.70 -1.58
N ASP A 80 -1.44 6.82 -1.79
CA ASP A 80 -1.50 7.88 -0.79
C ASP A 80 -2.97 8.25 -0.58
N GLY A 81 -3.30 8.58 0.64
CA GLY A 81 -4.67 8.88 1.00
C GLY A 81 -4.80 9.33 2.44
N ARG A 82 -5.94 9.05 3.02
CA ARG A 82 -6.28 9.43 4.37
C ARG A 82 -6.99 8.30 5.11
N LEU A 83 -6.98 8.36 6.42
CA LEU A 83 -7.79 7.49 7.27
C LEU A 83 -9.21 8.04 7.34
N GLU A 84 -10.17 7.14 7.34
CA GLU A 84 -11.57 7.46 7.58
C GLU A 84 -12.09 6.58 8.70
N TRP A 85 -12.67 7.20 9.72
CA TRP A 85 -13.29 6.51 10.83
C TRP A 85 -14.79 6.42 10.61
N ARG A 86 -15.34 5.25 10.88
CA ARG A 86 -16.79 5.01 10.82
C ARG A 86 -17.28 4.36 12.09
N GLU A 87 -18.43 4.76 12.49
CA GLU A 87 -19.17 4.13 13.59
C GLU A 87 -20.57 3.76 13.11
N TRP A 88 -21.02 2.60 13.49
CA TRP A 88 -22.37 2.14 13.18
C TRP A 88 -22.90 1.29 14.32
N GLU A 89 -24.22 1.17 14.37
CA GLU A 89 -24.90 0.34 15.33
C GLU A 89 -25.38 -0.93 14.63
N THR A 90 -25.13 -2.07 15.23
CA THR A 90 -25.59 -3.37 14.71
C THR A 90 -27.06 -3.61 15.10
N ALA A 91 -27.70 -4.61 14.48
CA ALA A 91 -29.06 -5.01 14.82
C ALA A 91 -29.22 -5.41 16.30
N ASP A 92 -28.16 -5.82 16.97
CA ASP A 92 -28.12 -6.15 18.39
C ASP A 92 -27.84 -4.95 19.29
N GLN A 93 -27.91 -3.71 18.76
CA GLN A 93 -27.64 -2.45 19.45
C GLN A 93 -26.20 -2.33 19.98
N GLU A 94 -25.27 -3.08 19.41
CA GLU A 94 -23.85 -2.92 19.69
C GLU A 94 -23.25 -1.83 18.81
N ARG A 95 -22.52 -0.92 19.41
CA ARG A 95 -21.74 0.07 18.67
C ARG A 95 -20.46 -0.57 18.15
N ARG A 96 -20.25 -0.44 16.86
CA ARG A 96 -19.02 -0.87 16.20
C ARG A 96 -18.36 0.28 15.49
N GLN A 97 -17.05 0.24 15.46
CA GLN A 97 -16.24 1.25 14.78
C GLN A 97 -15.16 0.58 13.94
N ALA A 98 -14.81 1.23 12.87
CA ALA A 98 -13.73 0.78 12.01
C ALA A 98 -12.99 1.97 11.41
N VAL A 99 -11.70 1.76 11.16
CA VAL A 99 -10.86 2.69 10.44
C VAL A 99 -10.50 2.06 9.11
N SER A 100 -10.72 2.78 8.04
CA SER A 100 -10.33 2.38 6.69
C SER A 100 -9.51 3.47 6.04
N ILE A 101 -8.93 3.16 4.90
CA ILE A 101 -8.15 4.11 4.12
C ILE A 101 -8.96 4.51 2.90
N VAL A 102 -9.02 5.80 2.62
CA VAL A 102 -9.53 6.34 1.36
C VAL A 102 -8.33 6.78 0.55
N ALA A 103 -8.09 6.11 -0.58
CA ALA A 103 -6.97 6.42 -1.44
C ALA A 103 -7.31 7.61 -2.34
N ASP A 104 -6.45 8.59 -2.36
CA ASP A 104 -6.52 9.72 -3.30
C ASP A 104 -5.77 9.41 -4.58
N THR A 105 -4.63 8.75 -4.47
CA THR A 105 -3.77 8.38 -5.60
C THR A 105 -3.35 6.93 -5.46
N VAL A 106 -3.41 6.19 -6.55
CA VAL A 106 -2.93 4.80 -6.63
C VAL A 106 -1.96 4.67 -7.78
N GLN A 107 -0.82 4.07 -7.53
CA GLN A 107 0.18 3.76 -8.53
C GLN A 107 0.35 2.25 -8.65
N PHE A 108 0.39 1.77 -9.88
CA PHE A 108 0.59 0.36 -10.18
C PHE A 108 2.08 0.07 -10.29
N LEU A 109 2.55 -0.93 -9.55
CA LEU A 109 3.97 -1.30 -9.52
C LEU A 109 4.27 -2.55 -10.33
N ASP A 110 3.25 -3.29 -10.71
CA ASP A 110 3.38 -4.46 -11.56
C ASP A 110 3.01 -4.13 -13.01
N PRO A 111 3.54 -4.88 -13.99
CA PRO A 111 3.18 -4.69 -15.40
C PRO A 111 1.66 -4.89 -15.61
N PRO A 112 1.06 -4.18 -16.58
CA PRO A 112 -0.35 -4.32 -16.87
C PRO A 112 -0.70 -5.76 -17.25
N ARG A 113 -1.89 -6.18 -16.80
CA ARG A 113 -2.47 -7.49 -17.10
C ARG A 113 -2.67 -7.61 -18.61
N GLY A 114 -2.08 -8.64 -19.22
CA GLY A 114 -2.25 -8.92 -20.65
C GLY A 114 -1.00 -8.73 -21.51
N LEU A 115 0.10 -8.21 -20.97
CA LEU A 115 1.40 -8.13 -21.67
C LEU A 115 2.39 -9.22 -21.23
N GLY A 116 1.94 -10.29 -20.60
CA GLY A 116 2.82 -11.25 -19.99
C GLY A 116 2.36 -12.69 -20.03
N ASP A 117 1.97 -13.23 -21.19
CA ASP A 117 2.04 -14.66 -21.44
C ASP A 117 3.39 -15.03 -22.05
N GLY A 118 4.41 -14.46 -21.55
CA GLY A 118 5.76 -14.75 -21.94
C GLY A 118 6.62 -14.81 -20.71
N ASN A 119 6.76 -16.02 -20.17
CA ASN A 119 7.90 -16.40 -19.37
C ASN A 119 8.27 -15.32 -18.33
N ALA A 120 7.76 -15.46 -17.12
CA ALA A 120 8.36 -14.81 -15.97
C ALA A 120 9.78 -15.37 -15.82
N SER A 121 10.68 -14.97 -16.70
CA SER A 121 12.08 -15.03 -16.42
C SER A 121 12.32 -14.08 -15.26
N ASP A 122 12.88 -14.63 -14.21
CA ASP A 122 13.39 -13.86 -13.09
C ASP A 122 14.05 -12.59 -13.60
N PRO A 123 13.82 -11.44 -12.94
CA PRO A 123 14.56 -10.24 -13.28
C PRO A 123 16.04 -10.61 -13.24
N PRO A 124 16.82 -10.18 -14.23
CA PRO A 124 18.24 -10.47 -14.22
C PRO A 124 18.82 -10.04 -12.89
N SER A 125 19.42 -10.97 -12.21
CA SER A 125 20.10 -10.78 -10.93
C SER A 125 21.33 -9.88 -11.09
N GLY A 126 21.13 -8.71 -11.64
CA GLY A 126 22.19 -7.75 -11.94
C GLY A 126 21.87 -6.31 -11.60
N GLU A 127 20.64 -6.02 -11.20
CA GLU A 127 20.25 -4.63 -10.92
C GLU A 127 20.11 -4.29 -9.43
N GLN A 128 20.65 -5.13 -8.56
CA GLN A 128 20.70 -4.81 -7.15
C GLN A 128 21.83 -3.84 -6.78
N ASP A 129 22.72 -3.52 -7.71
CA ASP A 129 23.88 -2.69 -7.43
C ASP A 129 23.72 -1.20 -7.77
N LEU A 130 22.55 -0.77 -8.25
CA LEU A 130 22.35 0.62 -8.64
C LEU A 130 21.90 1.55 -7.50
N TYR A 131 21.70 1.01 -6.31
CA TYR A 131 21.34 1.81 -5.13
C TYR A 131 22.12 1.43 -3.88
N ALA A 132 23.39 1.09 -4.03
CA ALA A 132 24.31 1.24 -2.94
C ALA A 132 24.74 2.71 -2.92
N PRO A 133 24.38 3.50 -1.91
CA PRO A 133 25.05 4.76 -1.75
C PRO A 133 26.51 4.42 -1.49
N GLU A 134 27.37 4.78 -2.42
CA GLU A 134 28.77 4.85 -2.11
C GLU A 134 28.92 5.84 -0.97
N LEU A 135 29.00 5.31 0.23
CA LEU A 135 29.63 6.00 1.31
C LEU A 135 31.12 6.01 0.97
N THR A 136 31.48 6.89 0.05
CA THR A 136 32.86 7.32 -0.04
C THR A 136 33.21 7.88 1.31
N GLY A 137 33.96 7.09 2.03
CA GLY A 137 34.54 7.52 3.26
C GLY A 137 35.25 8.82 3.04
N VAL A 138 34.74 9.85 3.65
CA VAL A 138 35.55 11.03 3.90
C VAL A 138 36.62 10.52 4.83
N GLY A 139 37.78 10.27 4.28
CA GLY A 139 38.97 10.09 5.06
C GLY A 139 39.14 11.32 5.92
N ALA A 140 38.93 11.15 7.17
CA ALA A 140 39.36 12.13 8.14
C ALA A 140 40.87 12.02 8.26
N ASP A 141 41.53 12.77 7.39
CA ASP A 141 42.88 13.18 7.70
C ASP A 141 42.81 14.29 8.72
N ALA A 142 42.67 13.90 9.94
CA ALA A 142 42.97 14.81 11.03
C ALA A 142 44.47 14.61 11.35
N GLU A 143 45.29 15.33 10.64
CA GLU A 143 46.61 15.58 11.18
C GLU A 143 46.47 16.57 12.34
N VAL A 144 46.63 16.06 13.49
CA VAL A 144 46.83 16.86 14.70
C VAL A 144 48.30 16.90 14.98
N GLU A 145 48.89 18.03 14.75
CA GLU A 145 50.09 18.39 15.46
C GLU A 145 49.72 19.11 16.73
#